data_62cbf604412cb1a8bdbfbbf32225b233
#
_entry.id   62cbf604412cb1a8bdbfbbf32225b233
#
_cell.length_a   1.000
_cell.length_b   1.000
_cell.length_c   1.000
_cell.angle_alpha   90.00
_cell.angle_beta   90.00
_cell.angle_gamma   90.00
#
_symmetry.space_group_name_H-M   'P 1'
#
loop_
_entity.id
_entity.type
_entity.pdbx_description
1 polymer ?
#
loop_
_entity_poly.entity_id
_entity_poly.type
_entity_poly.pdbx_seq_one_letter_code
_entity_poly.pdbx_strand_id
1 'polypeptide(L)'
;MANNRTTADALPAYVAEKSIKLFEEFNVLTEVEARSRYEVKLEKYTKLMNIEVRTMKRMTRRTFLPAINKYATLVANEINEMKAACAGIDTSVQDQLLNTVVDGIKEINDALNELHAAHLAIRDLTDEQEKANKYAHE
;
A
#
# COMPACT_ATOMS: atom_id res chain seq x y z
N MET A 1 14.71 22.15 12.94
CA MET A 1 14.06 20.92 13.40
C MET A 1 13.85 20.03 12.20
N ALA A 2 14.24 18.75 12.28
CA ALA A 2 13.91 17.78 11.22
C ALA A 2 12.38 17.62 11.18
N ASN A 3 11.82 17.62 9.96
CA ASN A 3 10.38 17.38 9.78
C ASN A 3 10.15 15.87 9.72
N ASN A 4 9.76 15.27 10.82
CA ASN A 4 9.41 13.84 10.89
C ASN A 4 8.02 13.63 10.29
N ARG A 5 7.96 13.19 9.05
CA ARG A 5 6.69 13.04 8.30
C ARG A 5 5.96 11.74 8.63
N THR A 6 6.69 10.73 9.08
CA THR A 6 6.14 9.40 9.33
C THR A 6 6.39 8.96 10.77
N THR A 7 5.68 7.93 11.22
CA THR A 7 5.93 7.29 12.51
C THR A 7 7.34 6.70 12.57
N ALA A 8 7.83 6.12 11.48
CA ALA A 8 9.17 5.55 11.39
C ALA A 8 10.26 6.60 11.59
N ASP A 9 10.07 7.83 11.06
CA ASP A 9 11.00 8.95 11.23
C ASP A 9 10.97 9.52 12.66
N ALA A 10 9.79 9.50 13.29
CA ALA A 10 9.59 10.14 14.60
C ALA A 10 10.06 9.25 15.76
N LEU A 11 9.89 7.94 15.66
CA LEU A 11 10.18 7.01 16.76
C LEU A 11 11.64 7.05 17.26
N PRO A 12 12.69 7.17 16.43
CA PRO A 12 14.07 7.27 16.92
C PRO A 12 14.32 8.46 17.85
N ALA A 13 13.58 9.56 17.68
CA ALA A 13 13.69 10.72 18.56
C ALA A 13 13.25 10.41 20.00
N TYR A 14 12.37 9.42 20.19
CA TYR A 14 11.89 9.01 21.50
C TYR A 14 12.99 8.35 22.35
N VAL A 15 13.93 7.63 21.74
CA VAL A 15 15.07 6.97 22.40
C VAL A 15 16.38 7.70 22.20
N ALA A 16 16.35 8.94 21.69
CA ALA A 16 17.54 9.78 21.61
C ALA A 16 18.06 10.09 23.01
N GLU A 17 19.38 10.20 23.17
CA GLU A 17 20.06 10.41 24.45
C GLU A 17 19.46 11.57 25.26
N LYS A 18 19.15 12.68 24.58
CA LYS A 18 18.51 13.85 25.22
C LYS A 18 17.12 13.55 25.77
N SER A 19 16.36 12.68 25.10
CA SER A 19 15.01 12.30 25.51
C SER A 19 15.07 11.35 26.71
N ILE A 20 15.99 10.39 26.68
CA ILE A 20 16.23 9.46 27.79
C ILE A 20 16.64 10.24 29.04
N LYS A 21 17.64 11.13 28.95
CA LYS A 21 18.07 11.99 30.09
C LYS A 21 16.91 12.80 30.65
N LEU A 22 16.07 13.36 29.80
CA LEU A 22 14.91 14.13 30.24
C LEU A 22 13.91 13.24 31.01
N PHE A 23 13.63 12.02 30.50
CA PHE A 23 12.71 11.09 31.16
C PHE A 23 13.24 10.65 32.54
N GLU A 24 14.54 10.41 32.68
CA GLU A 24 15.16 10.03 33.94
C GLU A 24 15.20 11.20 34.92
N GLU A 25 15.55 12.41 34.48
CA GLU A 25 15.58 13.60 35.30
C GLU A 25 14.23 13.92 35.97
N PHE A 26 13.12 13.72 35.18
CA PHE A 26 11.78 13.94 35.70
C PHE A 26 11.12 12.68 36.28
N ASN A 27 11.87 11.58 36.44
CA ASN A 27 11.36 10.29 36.94
C ASN A 27 10.11 9.79 36.20
N VAL A 28 10.04 10.01 34.87
CA VAL A 28 8.91 9.59 34.05
C VAL A 28 9.11 8.15 33.54
N LEU A 29 10.31 7.86 33.03
CA LEU A 29 10.70 6.55 32.50
C LEU A 29 12.19 6.32 32.71
N THR A 30 12.56 5.08 32.96
CA THR A 30 13.95 4.62 32.87
C THR A 30 14.35 4.41 31.40
N GLU A 31 15.64 4.36 31.11
CA GLU A 31 16.15 4.02 29.78
C GLU A 31 15.56 2.70 29.26
N VAL A 32 15.54 1.68 30.12
CA VAL A 32 15.01 0.33 29.75
C VAL A 32 13.54 0.41 29.35
N GLU A 33 12.73 1.14 30.09
CA GLU A 33 11.31 1.33 29.77
C GLU A 33 11.12 2.13 28.48
N ALA A 34 11.90 3.18 28.27
CA ALA A 34 11.84 3.98 27.04
C ALA A 34 12.17 3.12 25.80
N ARG A 35 13.25 2.33 25.87
CA ARG A 35 13.64 1.42 24.79
C ARG A 35 12.59 0.33 24.54
N SER A 36 12.07 -0.30 25.58
CA SER A 36 11.01 -1.30 25.43
C SER A 36 9.76 -0.71 24.78
N ARG A 37 9.34 0.49 25.19
CA ARG A 37 8.20 1.17 24.55
C ARG A 37 8.46 1.53 23.10
N TYR A 38 9.68 1.90 22.76
CA TYR A 38 10.08 2.16 21.38
C TYR A 38 9.93 0.91 20.51
N GLU A 39 10.47 -0.23 20.96
CA GLU A 39 10.38 -1.50 20.25
C GLU A 39 8.92 -1.93 20.03
N VAL A 40 8.09 -1.84 21.07
CA VAL A 40 6.65 -2.16 20.98
C VAL A 40 5.92 -1.25 19.99
N LYS A 41 6.24 0.05 19.96
CA LYS A 41 5.63 0.98 19.01
C LYS A 41 6.06 0.69 17.57
N LEU A 42 7.32 0.33 17.38
CA LEU A 42 7.86 -0.04 16.06
C LEU A 42 7.20 -1.31 15.54
N GLU A 43 7.15 -2.35 16.36
CA GLU A 43 6.49 -3.62 16.04
C GLU A 43 4.99 -3.43 15.73
N LYS A 44 4.32 -2.56 16.50
CA LYS A 44 2.92 -2.21 16.23
C LYS A 44 2.75 -1.56 14.86
N TYR A 45 3.64 -0.63 14.51
CA TYR A 45 3.61 0.06 13.22
C TYR A 45 3.82 -0.91 12.06
N THR A 46 4.86 -1.72 12.11
CA THR A 46 5.18 -2.70 11.05
C THR A 46 4.08 -3.77 10.89
N LYS A 47 3.50 -4.24 11.98
CA LYS A 47 2.35 -5.16 11.95
C LYS A 47 1.13 -4.52 11.30
N LEU A 48 0.84 -3.25 11.61
CA LEU A 48 -0.30 -2.54 11.03
C LEU A 48 -0.10 -2.36 9.51
N MET A 49 1.06 -1.89 9.07
CA MET A 49 1.39 -1.76 7.66
C MET A 49 1.29 -3.09 6.90
N ASN A 50 1.80 -4.17 7.49
CA ASN A 50 1.66 -5.51 6.91
C ASN A 50 0.18 -5.91 6.71
N ILE A 51 -0.69 -5.60 7.67
CA ILE A 51 -2.13 -5.88 7.56
C ILE A 51 -2.76 -5.03 6.45
N GLU A 52 -2.44 -3.75 6.37
CA GLU A 52 -2.96 -2.82 5.36
C GLU A 52 -2.57 -3.26 3.95
N VAL A 53 -1.29 -3.56 3.70
CA VAL A 53 -0.81 -4.06 2.40
C VAL A 53 -1.50 -5.38 2.02
N ARG A 54 -1.63 -6.32 2.95
CA ARG A 54 -2.33 -7.59 2.69
C ARG A 54 -3.80 -7.38 2.37
N THR A 55 -4.45 -6.46 3.06
CA THR A 55 -5.85 -6.13 2.83
C THR A 55 -6.04 -5.46 1.48
N MET A 56 -5.22 -4.49 1.12
CA MET A 56 -5.23 -3.83 -0.18
C MET A 56 -5.05 -4.85 -1.32
N LYS A 57 -4.04 -5.71 -1.25
CA LYS A 57 -3.83 -6.79 -2.24
C LYS A 57 -5.04 -7.71 -2.38
N ARG A 58 -5.66 -8.09 -1.25
CA ARG A 58 -6.85 -8.95 -1.25
C ARG A 58 -8.05 -8.27 -1.88
N MET A 59 -8.31 -7.01 -1.52
CA MET A 59 -9.44 -6.23 -2.07
C MET A 59 -9.28 -6.03 -3.57
N THR A 60 -8.08 -5.65 -4.01
CA THR A 60 -7.81 -5.45 -5.44
C THR A 60 -8.04 -6.74 -6.24
N ARG A 61 -7.49 -7.87 -5.80
CA ARG A 61 -7.63 -9.15 -6.53
C ARG A 61 -9.03 -9.74 -6.49
N ARG A 62 -9.75 -9.58 -5.38
CA ARG A 62 -11.03 -10.28 -5.16
C ARG A 62 -12.26 -9.42 -5.42
N THR A 63 -12.10 -8.10 -5.41
CA THR A 63 -13.23 -7.19 -5.53
C THR A 63 -13.06 -6.26 -6.73
N PHE A 64 -11.98 -5.51 -6.79
CA PHE A 64 -11.83 -4.46 -7.79
C PHE A 64 -11.57 -5.03 -9.19
N LEU A 65 -10.55 -5.86 -9.37
CA LEU A 65 -10.25 -6.45 -10.69
C LEU A 65 -11.43 -7.26 -11.28
N PRO A 66 -12.13 -8.12 -10.52
CA PRO A 66 -13.32 -8.80 -11.04
C PRO A 66 -14.45 -7.85 -11.42
N ALA A 67 -14.67 -6.77 -10.67
CA ALA A 67 -15.68 -5.78 -11.00
C ALA A 67 -15.35 -5.02 -12.28
N ILE A 68 -14.11 -4.60 -12.45
CA ILE A 68 -13.64 -3.91 -13.67
C ILE A 68 -13.69 -4.85 -14.87
N ASN A 69 -13.27 -6.11 -14.74
CA ASN A 69 -13.38 -7.11 -15.80
C ASN A 69 -14.85 -7.36 -16.23
N LYS A 70 -15.78 -7.38 -15.27
CA LYS A 70 -17.21 -7.50 -15.58
C LYS A 70 -17.70 -6.29 -16.38
N TYR A 71 -17.25 -5.09 -16.04
CA TYR A 71 -17.56 -3.88 -16.79
C TYR A 71 -16.97 -3.92 -18.20
N ALA A 72 -15.71 -4.32 -18.36
CA ALA A 72 -15.09 -4.51 -19.69
C ALA A 72 -15.87 -5.49 -20.56
N THR A 73 -16.33 -6.61 -19.98
CA THR A 73 -17.16 -7.59 -20.68
C THR A 73 -18.50 -6.99 -21.12
N LEU A 74 -19.11 -6.14 -20.30
CA LEU A 74 -20.37 -5.47 -20.63
C LEU A 74 -20.18 -4.53 -21.84
N VAL A 75 -19.13 -3.71 -21.84
CA VAL A 75 -18.80 -2.81 -22.96
C VAL A 75 -18.48 -3.61 -24.23
N ALA A 76 -17.72 -4.72 -24.11
CA ALA A 76 -17.42 -5.58 -25.26
C ALA A 76 -18.68 -6.22 -25.87
N ASN A 77 -19.63 -6.65 -25.04
CA ASN A 77 -20.90 -7.17 -25.50
C ASN A 77 -21.76 -6.10 -26.22
N GLU A 78 -21.80 -4.89 -25.63
CA GLU A 78 -22.48 -3.73 -26.23
C GLU A 78 -21.95 -3.45 -27.65
N ILE A 79 -20.62 -3.41 -27.83
CA ILE A 79 -19.98 -3.23 -29.13
C ILE A 79 -20.41 -4.31 -30.13
N ASN A 80 -20.42 -5.57 -29.68
CA ASN A 80 -20.83 -6.69 -30.54
C ASN A 80 -22.31 -6.62 -30.94
N GLU A 81 -23.19 -6.27 -30.01
CA GLU A 81 -24.61 -6.10 -30.25
C GLU A 81 -24.87 -4.95 -31.22
N MET A 82 -24.20 -3.82 -31.08
CA MET A 82 -24.30 -2.68 -31.98
C MET A 82 -23.86 -3.05 -33.41
N LYS A 83 -22.72 -3.73 -33.55
CA LYS A 83 -22.21 -4.21 -34.85
C LYS A 83 -23.11 -5.26 -35.48
N ALA A 84 -23.76 -6.09 -34.68
CA ALA A 84 -24.74 -7.11 -35.17
C ALA A 84 -26.05 -6.45 -35.61
N ALA A 85 -26.51 -5.42 -34.91
CA ALA A 85 -27.75 -4.72 -35.22
C ALA A 85 -27.66 -3.85 -36.49
N CYS A 86 -26.49 -3.24 -36.73
CA CYS A 86 -26.27 -2.37 -37.89
C CYS A 86 -24.85 -2.55 -38.43
N ALA A 87 -24.72 -3.18 -39.58
CA ALA A 87 -23.43 -3.32 -40.25
C ALA A 87 -22.87 -1.93 -40.64
N GLY A 88 -21.68 -1.57 -40.14
CA GLY A 88 -21.03 -0.31 -40.42
C GLY A 88 -21.32 0.81 -39.40
N ILE A 89 -21.97 0.49 -38.30
CA ILE A 89 -22.11 1.46 -37.17
C ILE A 89 -20.74 1.87 -36.64
N ASP A 90 -20.55 3.16 -36.33
CA ASP A 90 -19.37 3.65 -35.71
C ASP A 90 -19.36 3.35 -34.18
N THR A 91 -18.44 2.51 -33.77
CA THR A 91 -18.23 2.13 -32.36
C THR A 91 -16.91 2.69 -31.77
N SER A 92 -16.31 3.64 -32.45
CA SER A 92 -14.99 4.19 -32.08
C SER A 92 -14.92 4.67 -30.62
N VAL A 93 -15.98 5.26 -30.09
CA VAL A 93 -16.07 5.74 -28.69
C VAL A 93 -16.05 4.55 -27.72
N GLN A 94 -16.86 3.51 -28.00
CA GLN A 94 -16.93 2.31 -27.16
C GLN A 94 -15.65 1.50 -27.25
N ASP A 95 -15.05 1.38 -28.44
CA ASP A 95 -13.75 0.72 -28.62
C ASP A 95 -12.65 1.45 -27.85
N GLN A 96 -12.62 2.79 -27.83
CA GLN A 96 -11.68 3.59 -27.04
C GLN A 96 -11.91 3.38 -25.53
N LEU A 97 -13.17 3.37 -25.08
CA LEU A 97 -13.52 3.11 -23.68
C LEU A 97 -13.03 1.72 -23.25
N LEU A 98 -13.28 0.69 -24.06
CA LEU A 98 -12.84 -0.67 -23.78
C LEU A 98 -11.31 -0.76 -23.66
N ASN A 99 -10.58 -0.16 -24.58
CA ASN A 99 -9.13 -0.12 -24.53
C ASN A 99 -8.62 0.58 -23.25
N THR A 100 -9.19 1.73 -22.89
CA THR A 100 -8.83 2.43 -21.65
C THR A 100 -9.05 1.56 -20.41
N VAL A 101 -10.16 0.84 -20.35
CA VAL A 101 -10.46 -0.06 -19.23
C VAL A 101 -9.48 -1.24 -19.16
N VAL A 102 -9.16 -1.84 -20.31
CA VAL A 102 -8.22 -2.97 -20.40
C VAL A 102 -6.80 -2.54 -20.03
N ASP A 103 -6.35 -1.38 -20.49
CA ASP A 103 -5.04 -0.81 -20.13
C ASP A 103 -4.97 -0.54 -18.62
N GLY A 104 -6.02 0.04 -18.03
CA GLY A 104 -6.12 0.24 -16.59
C GLY A 104 -6.07 -1.06 -15.78
N ILE A 105 -6.70 -2.15 -16.26
CA ILE A 105 -6.60 -3.47 -15.63
C ILE A 105 -5.14 -3.95 -15.60
N LYS A 106 -4.42 -3.78 -16.70
CA LYS A 106 -3.02 -4.16 -16.81
C LYS A 106 -2.15 -3.35 -15.84
N GLU A 107 -2.31 -2.03 -15.81
CA GLU A 107 -1.58 -1.15 -14.89
C GLU A 107 -1.82 -1.53 -13.42
N ILE A 108 -3.07 -1.77 -13.03
CA ILE A 108 -3.41 -2.22 -11.67
C ILE A 108 -2.74 -3.56 -11.34
N ASN A 109 -2.74 -4.50 -12.29
CA ASN A 109 -2.12 -5.81 -12.07
C ASN A 109 -0.59 -5.69 -11.94
N ASP A 110 0.05 -4.87 -12.75
CA ASP A 110 1.50 -4.66 -12.71
C ASP A 110 1.91 -3.98 -11.40
N ALA A 111 1.22 -2.90 -11.00
CA ALA A 111 1.43 -2.24 -9.72
C ALA A 111 1.19 -3.20 -8.52
N LEU A 112 0.20 -4.08 -8.63
CA LEU A 112 -0.07 -5.08 -7.58
C LEU A 112 1.03 -6.14 -7.46
N ASN A 113 1.69 -6.49 -8.57
CA ASN A 113 2.83 -7.40 -8.57
C ASN A 113 4.07 -6.73 -7.99
N GLU A 114 4.33 -5.46 -8.30
CA GLU A 114 5.40 -4.65 -7.70
C GLU A 114 5.21 -4.53 -6.19
N LEU A 115 4.01 -4.15 -5.74
CA LEU A 115 3.66 -4.10 -4.32
C LEU A 115 3.84 -5.46 -3.63
N HIS A 116 3.53 -6.55 -4.33
CA HIS A 116 3.74 -7.89 -3.78
C HIS A 116 5.22 -8.21 -3.59
N ALA A 117 6.05 -7.88 -4.55
CA ALA A 117 7.50 -8.11 -4.49
C ALA A 117 8.15 -7.26 -3.38
N ALA A 118 7.83 -5.98 -3.31
CA ALA A 118 8.29 -5.08 -2.25
C ALA A 118 7.88 -5.58 -0.86
N HIS A 119 6.61 -5.96 -0.71
CA HIS A 119 6.10 -6.50 0.57
C HIS A 119 6.81 -7.79 1.01
N LEU A 120 7.16 -8.69 0.08
CA LEU A 120 7.92 -9.89 0.42
C LEU A 120 9.34 -9.53 0.87
N ALA A 121 10.00 -8.62 0.18
CA ALA A 121 11.34 -8.16 0.54
C ALA A 121 11.38 -7.52 1.94
N ILE A 122 10.39 -6.68 2.26
CA ILE A 122 10.29 -6.07 3.59
C ILE A 122 10.03 -7.12 4.67
N ARG A 123 9.17 -8.10 4.41
CA ARG A 123 8.83 -9.14 5.40
C ARG A 123 10.05 -9.95 5.84
N ASP A 124 10.98 -10.19 4.92
CA ASP A 124 12.15 -11.04 5.16
C ASP A 124 13.29 -10.30 5.87
N LEU A 125 13.18 -8.99 6.11
CA LEU A 125 14.09 -8.22 6.97
C LEU A 125 13.98 -8.68 8.43
N THR A 126 15.06 -8.50 9.18
CA THR A 126 15.11 -8.83 10.62
C THR A 126 15.03 -7.60 11.51
N ASP A 127 15.50 -6.46 11.03
CA ASP A 127 15.50 -5.19 11.76
C ASP A 127 14.15 -4.47 11.64
N GLU A 128 13.48 -4.23 12.76
CA GLU A 128 12.15 -3.61 12.79
C GLU A 128 12.18 -2.12 12.38
N GLN A 129 13.29 -1.40 12.66
CA GLN A 129 13.41 0.00 12.23
C GLN A 129 13.60 0.07 10.69
N GLU A 130 14.39 -0.84 10.14
CA GLU A 130 14.56 -0.94 8.68
C GLU A 130 13.23 -1.29 8.00
N LYS A 131 12.47 -2.26 8.53
CA LYS A 131 11.11 -2.56 8.05
C LYS A 131 10.21 -1.35 8.08
N ALA A 132 10.20 -0.62 9.21
CA ALA A 132 9.36 0.56 9.36
C ALA A 132 9.72 1.65 8.34
N ASN A 133 11.02 1.88 8.11
CA ASN A 133 11.48 2.86 7.13
C ASN A 133 11.08 2.47 5.71
N LYS A 134 11.20 1.20 5.35
CA LYS A 134 10.78 0.72 4.03
C LYS A 134 9.28 0.83 3.82
N TYR A 135 8.46 0.47 4.80
CA TYR A 135 7.01 0.69 4.72
C TYR A 135 6.62 2.16 4.63
N ALA A 136 7.45 3.07 5.13
CA ALA A 136 7.15 4.50 5.12
C ALA A 136 7.54 5.20 3.82
N HIS A 137 8.53 4.68 3.08
CA HIS A 137 9.20 5.40 2.00
C HIS A 137 9.28 4.64 0.66
N GLU A 138 8.93 3.36 0.64
CA GLU A 138 8.83 2.51 -0.56
C GLU A 138 7.38 2.08 -0.83
#